data_83162f26978f98e377af3f74bcc81d16
#
_entry.id   83162f26978f98e377af3f74bcc81d16
#
_cell.length_a   1.000
_cell.length_b   1.000
_cell.length_c   1.000
_cell.angle_alpha   90.00
_cell.angle_beta   90.00
_cell.angle_gamma   90.00
#
_symmetry.space_group_name_H-M   'P 1'
#
loop_
_entity.id
_entity.type
_entity.pdbx_description
1 polymer ?
#
loop_
_entity_poly.entity_id
_entity_poly.type
_entity_poly.pdbx_seq_one_letter_code
_entity_poly.pdbx_strand_id
1 'polypeptide(L)'
;EMQDKLASENPDEWKFLPYGRDEKLKRPWVKPGTPGLLHRIGGIEKAVGTGNLDYGAENHQKMTEIRRDKVANIAVPDQIVELGETSGKLAIVGWGSTFGPIHQAVRRARARGLDVAHIHIRHIWPMPANLGALLKGYERIVVPEMNT
;
A
#
# COMPACT_ATOMS: atom_id res chain seq x y z
N GLU A 1 5.82 -24.75 -4.91
CA GLU A 1 4.34 -24.50 -4.79
C GLU A 1 3.77 -23.53 -5.83
N MET A 2 4.42 -22.42 -6.17
CA MET A 2 3.90 -21.48 -7.18
C MET A 2 4.37 -21.85 -8.59
N GLN A 3 5.51 -22.47 -8.74
CA GLN A 3 5.99 -23.05 -10.00
C GLN A 3 5.11 -24.22 -10.45
N ASP A 4 4.63 -25.02 -9.51
CA ASP A 4 3.79 -26.20 -9.78
C ASP A 4 2.38 -25.83 -10.28
N LYS A 5 1.88 -24.62 -9.92
CA LYS A 5 0.57 -24.10 -10.37
C LYS A 5 0.60 -23.47 -11.77
N LEU A 6 1.77 -23.22 -12.32
CA LEU A 6 1.95 -22.60 -13.64
C LEU A 6 2.28 -23.63 -14.73
N ALA A 7 2.54 -24.86 -14.35
CA ALA A 7 2.69 -25.98 -15.28
C ALA A 7 1.29 -26.49 -15.67
N SER A 8 0.94 -26.47 -16.94
CA SER A 8 -0.20 -27.23 -17.41
C SER A 8 0.08 -28.72 -17.23
N GLU A 9 -0.94 -29.54 -17.05
CA GLU A 9 -0.80 -31.00 -16.96
C GLU A 9 -0.21 -31.62 -18.25
N ASN A 10 -0.18 -30.83 -19.33
CA ASN A 10 0.44 -31.20 -20.59
C ASN A 10 1.76 -30.41 -20.79
N PRO A 11 2.94 -31.06 -20.74
CA PRO A 11 4.24 -30.39 -20.89
C PRO A 11 4.42 -29.64 -22.21
N ASP A 12 3.71 -30.04 -23.26
CA ASP A 12 3.77 -29.40 -24.58
C ASP A 12 2.93 -28.10 -24.65
N GLU A 13 2.06 -27.87 -23.69
CA GLU A 13 1.23 -26.67 -23.56
C GLU A 13 1.75 -25.69 -22.49
N TRP A 14 2.84 -26.03 -21.80
CA TRP A 14 3.35 -25.19 -20.72
C TRP A 14 3.84 -23.84 -21.25
N LYS A 15 3.15 -22.80 -20.86
CA LYS A 15 3.49 -21.42 -21.21
C LYS A 15 3.77 -20.60 -19.96
N PHE A 16 5.04 -20.32 -19.74
CA PHE A 16 5.42 -19.41 -18.67
C PHE A 16 5.00 -17.97 -19.01
N LEU A 17 4.18 -17.38 -18.14
CA LEU A 17 3.71 -16.00 -18.25
C LEU A 17 4.33 -15.14 -17.13
N PRO A 18 5.51 -14.54 -17.38
CA PRO A 18 6.25 -13.79 -16.35
C PRO A 18 5.52 -12.56 -15.83
N TYR A 19 4.53 -12.07 -16.56
CA TYR A 19 3.66 -10.95 -16.17
C TYR A 19 2.20 -11.38 -15.93
N GLY A 20 1.95 -12.69 -15.87
CA GLY A 20 0.72 -13.24 -15.30
C GLY A 20 0.56 -12.83 -13.84
N ARG A 21 -0.68 -12.73 -13.38
CA ARG A 21 -1.00 -12.27 -12.02
C ARG A 21 -1.92 -13.26 -11.33
N ASP A 22 -1.70 -13.44 -10.04
CA ASP A 22 -2.63 -14.14 -9.16
C ASP A 22 -3.80 -13.22 -8.74
N GLU A 23 -4.69 -13.73 -7.89
CA GLU A 23 -5.84 -12.99 -7.35
C GLU A 23 -5.42 -11.74 -6.54
N LYS A 24 -4.20 -11.73 -6.02
CA LYS A 24 -3.61 -10.59 -5.29
C LYS A 24 -2.74 -9.71 -6.18
N LEU A 25 -2.85 -9.85 -7.49
CA LEU A 25 -2.10 -9.14 -8.51
C LEU A 25 -0.58 -9.30 -8.40
N LYS A 26 -0.11 -10.39 -7.79
CA LYS A 26 1.31 -10.71 -7.69
C LYS A 26 1.78 -11.45 -8.94
N ARG A 27 2.99 -11.14 -9.36
CA ARG A 27 3.68 -11.89 -10.42
C ARG A 27 4.29 -13.18 -9.86
N PRO A 28 4.45 -14.22 -10.69
CA PRO A 28 5.22 -15.39 -10.29
C PRO A 28 6.67 -15.00 -9.97
N TRP A 29 7.18 -15.54 -8.89
CA TRP A 29 8.59 -15.42 -8.54
C TRP A 29 9.40 -16.48 -9.24
N VAL A 30 10.47 -16.06 -9.93
CA VAL A 30 11.38 -16.96 -10.62
C VAL A 30 12.77 -16.76 -10.06
N LYS A 31 13.37 -17.86 -9.63
CA LYS A 31 14.77 -17.85 -9.20
C LYS A 31 15.67 -17.67 -10.43
N PRO A 32 16.58 -16.67 -10.44
CA PRO A 32 17.52 -16.48 -11.54
C PRO A 32 18.28 -17.78 -11.88
N GLY A 33 18.42 -18.08 -13.16
CA GLY A 33 19.06 -19.30 -13.64
C GLY A 33 18.15 -20.52 -13.76
N THR A 34 16.85 -20.42 -13.45
CA THR A 34 15.92 -21.53 -13.67
C THR A 34 15.75 -21.80 -15.17
N PRO A 35 16.04 -23.03 -15.66
CA PRO A 35 15.92 -23.38 -17.07
C PRO A 35 14.50 -23.13 -17.60
N GLY A 36 14.38 -22.64 -18.83
CA GLY A 36 13.09 -22.39 -19.49
C GLY A 36 12.31 -21.18 -19.00
N LEU A 37 12.75 -20.49 -17.91
CA LEU A 37 12.03 -19.36 -17.32
C LEU A 37 12.70 -18.01 -17.57
N LEU A 38 13.58 -17.93 -18.56
CA LEU A 38 14.24 -16.68 -18.94
C LEU A 38 13.21 -15.65 -19.41
N HIS A 39 13.26 -14.44 -18.84
CA HIS A 39 12.36 -13.35 -19.21
C HIS A 39 12.95 -11.99 -18.86
N ARG A 40 12.38 -10.92 -19.44
CA ARG A 40 12.77 -9.53 -19.16
C ARG A 40 12.08 -9.02 -17.89
N ILE A 41 12.82 -8.32 -17.05
CA ILE A 41 12.31 -7.78 -15.79
C ILE A 41 12.23 -6.26 -15.82
N GLY A 42 13.31 -5.58 -16.23
CA GLY A 42 13.43 -4.13 -16.20
C GLY A 42 13.09 -3.43 -17.51
N GLY A 43 13.25 -2.10 -17.51
CA GLY A 43 13.14 -1.24 -18.68
C GLY A 43 11.71 -0.92 -19.07
N ILE A 44 11.45 -0.84 -20.36
CA ILE A 44 10.22 -0.35 -21.00
C ILE A 44 8.99 -1.16 -20.57
N GLU A 45 7.79 -0.59 -20.75
CA GLU A 45 6.50 -1.22 -20.43
C GLU A 45 6.35 -2.62 -21.05
N LYS A 46 5.76 -3.51 -20.28
CA LYS A 46 5.60 -4.93 -20.66
C LYS A 46 4.12 -5.23 -20.92
N ALA A 47 3.89 -6.08 -21.91
CA ALA A 47 2.56 -6.64 -22.16
C ALA A 47 2.09 -7.47 -20.97
N VAL A 48 0.82 -7.36 -20.64
CA VAL A 48 0.15 -8.19 -19.64
C VAL A 48 0.31 -9.67 -20.00
N GLY A 49 0.71 -10.49 -19.05
CA GLY A 49 0.92 -11.92 -19.19
C GLY A 49 2.28 -12.28 -19.79
N THR A 50 2.53 -11.96 -21.04
CA THR A 50 3.74 -12.40 -21.76
C THR A 50 5.03 -11.70 -21.32
N GLY A 51 4.93 -10.42 -20.92
CA GLY A 51 6.11 -9.60 -20.61
C GLY A 51 6.91 -9.12 -21.83
N ASN A 52 6.37 -9.25 -23.02
CA ASN A 52 6.97 -8.64 -24.22
C ASN A 52 6.90 -7.10 -24.12
N LEU A 53 7.74 -6.39 -24.88
CA LEU A 53 7.64 -4.94 -24.96
C LEU A 53 6.32 -4.56 -25.63
N ASP A 54 5.64 -3.58 -25.05
CA ASP A 54 4.37 -3.10 -25.57
C ASP A 54 4.27 -1.57 -25.34
N TYR A 55 4.04 -0.84 -26.42
CA TYR A 55 3.89 0.60 -26.43
C TYR A 55 2.43 1.06 -26.59
N GLY A 56 1.50 0.10 -26.57
CA GLY A 56 0.06 0.37 -26.73
C GLY A 56 -0.53 1.11 -25.53
N ALA A 57 -1.35 2.13 -25.81
CA ALA A 57 -1.99 2.94 -24.77
C ALA A 57 -2.91 2.10 -23.87
N GLU A 58 -3.63 1.14 -24.44
CA GLU A 58 -4.53 0.24 -23.69
C GLU A 58 -3.75 -0.64 -22.70
N ASN A 59 -2.61 -1.23 -23.15
CA ASN A 59 -1.75 -1.99 -22.27
C ASN A 59 -1.18 -1.13 -21.14
N HIS A 60 -0.75 0.10 -21.47
CA HIS A 60 -0.22 1.03 -20.48
C HIS A 60 -1.27 1.37 -19.41
N GLN A 61 -2.49 1.70 -19.82
CA GLN A 61 -3.60 1.94 -18.90
C GLN A 61 -3.84 0.73 -17.99
N LYS A 62 -3.97 -0.45 -18.57
CA LYS A 62 -4.18 -1.70 -17.81
C LYS A 62 -3.03 -2.00 -16.83
N MET A 63 -1.78 -1.83 -17.24
CA MET A 63 -0.63 -2.05 -16.37
C MET A 63 -0.57 -1.02 -15.24
N THR A 64 -0.99 0.21 -15.50
CA THR A 64 -1.09 1.26 -14.47
C THR A 64 -2.15 0.91 -13.43
N GLU A 65 -3.31 0.46 -13.86
CA GLU A 65 -4.39 0.00 -12.97
C GLU A 65 -3.96 -1.19 -12.12
N ILE A 66 -3.34 -2.20 -12.73
CA ILE A 66 -2.83 -3.37 -12.01
C ILE A 66 -1.82 -2.97 -10.93
N ARG A 67 -0.90 -2.04 -11.23
CA ARG A 67 0.09 -1.56 -10.24
C ARG A 67 -0.57 -0.79 -9.11
N ARG A 68 -1.53 0.08 -9.43
CA ARG A 68 -2.34 0.81 -8.46
C ARG A 68 -3.09 -0.16 -7.53
N ASP A 69 -3.83 -1.07 -8.12
CA ASP A 69 -4.73 -1.96 -7.38
C ASP A 69 -3.94 -2.99 -6.55
N LYS A 70 -2.79 -3.44 -7.05
CA LYS A 70 -1.88 -4.29 -6.28
C LYS A 70 -1.46 -3.64 -4.97
N VAL A 71 -1.17 -2.35 -4.98
CA VAL A 71 -0.80 -1.60 -3.77
C VAL A 71 -2.04 -1.29 -2.93
N ALA A 72 -3.12 -0.82 -3.55
CA ALA A 72 -4.36 -0.48 -2.86
C ALA A 72 -4.97 -1.66 -2.06
N ASN A 73 -4.77 -2.89 -2.56
CA ASN A 73 -5.29 -4.11 -1.93
C ASN A 73 -4.35 -4.72 -0.87
N ILE A 74 -3.25 -4.06 -0.51
CA ILE A 74 -2.41 -4.51 0.61
C ILE A 74 -3.17 -4.29 1.92
N ALA A 75 -3.39 -5.35 2.67
CA ALA A 75 -3.95 -5.24 4.02
C ALA A 75 -2.94 -4.54 4.93
N VAL A 76 -3.35 -3.43 5.53
CA VAL A 76 -2.56 -2.71 6.54
C VAL A 76 -3.27 -2.77 7.89
N PRO A 77 -2.53 -2.71 9.01
CA PRO A 77 -3.13 -2.68 10.33
C PRO A 77 -4.07 -1.49 10.53
N ASP A 78 -5.05 -1.67 11.41
CA ASP A 78 -5.92 -0.59 11.83
C ASP A 78 -5.14 0.57 12.45
N GLN A 79 -5.62 1.78 12.20
CA GLN A 79 -5.09 2.99 12.82
C GLN A 79 -5.44 3.01 14.30
N ILE A 80 -4.45 3.31 15.12
CA ILE A 80 -4.59 3.49 16.56
C ILE A 80 -4.41 4.97 16.95
N VAL A 81 -4.88 5.33 18.13
CA VAL A 81 -4.57 6.58 18.79
C VAL A 81 -3.27 6.39 19.58
N GLU A 82 -2.27 7.20 19.31
CA GLU A 82 -0.94 7.12 19.97
C GLU A 82 -0.99 7.68 21.41
N LEU A 83 -1.85 8.67 21.62
CA LEU A 83 -2.05 9.30 22.93
C LEU A 83 -3.42 9.97 22.98
N GLY A 84 -4.22 9.70 23.99
CA GLY A 84 -5.57 10.22 24.16
C GLY A 84 -6.64 9.17 23.94
N GLU A 85 -7.88 9.62 23.86
CA GLU A 85 -9.05 8.78 23.65
C GLU A 85 -9.36 8.64 22.15
N THR A 86 -10.19 7.68 21.77
CA THR A 86 -10.60 7.42 20.37
C THR A 86 -11.68 8.39 19.86
N SER A 87 -12.11 9.32 20.70
CA SER A 87 -13.06 10.40 20.39
C SER A 87 -12.82 11.58 21.33
N GLY A 88 -13.29 12.78 20.97
CA GLY A 88 -13.14 13.96 21.80
C GLY A 88 -13.19 15.28 21.03
N LYS A 89 -12.69 16.35 21.66
CA LYS A 89 -12.77 17.68 21.07
C LYS A 89 -11.79 17.94 19.95
N LEU A 90 -10.57 17.37 20.06
CA LEU A 90 -9.50 17.69 19.14
C LEU A 90 -8.62 16.46 18.88
N ALA A 91 -8.36 16.16 17.62
CA ALA A 91 -7.28 15.27 17.21
C ALA A 91 -6.19 16.05 16.46
N ILE A 92 -4.93 15.82 16.80
CA ILE A 92 -3.79 16.25 16.01
C ILE A 92 -3.28 15.05 15.24
N VAL A 93 -3.36 15.13 13.91
CA VAL A 93 -3.03 14.05 13.00
C VAL A 93 -1.75 14.39 12.26
N GLY A 94 -0.82 13.45 12.22
CA GLY A 94 0.43 13.62 11.49
C GLY A 94 0.96 12.32 10.91
N TRP A 95 2.05 12.40 10.17
CA TRP A 95 2.78 11.27 9.63
C TRP A 95 4.27 11.56 9.52
N GLY A 96 5.09 10.55 9.24
CA GLY A 96 6.52 10.68 9.02
C GLY A 96 7.24 11.31 10.21
N SER A 97 8.06 12.32 9.97
CA SER A 97 8.91 12.98 10.97
C SER A 97 8.17 13.85 11.98
N THR A 98 6.87 14.10 11.78
CA THR A 98 6.07 14.94 12.68
C THR A 98 5.68 14.25 13.99
N PHE A 99 5.95 12.94 14.14
CA PHE A 99 5.59 12.18 15.35
C PHE A 99 6.05 12.85 16.65
N GLY A 100 7.35 13.10 16.77
CA GLY A 100 7.96 13.62 18.02
C GLY A 100 7.38 14.96 18.46
N PRO A 101 7.39 15.98 17.60
CA PRO A 101 6.81 17.29 17.90
C PRO A 101 5.33 17.22 18.28
N ILE A 102 4.50 16.49 17.53
CA ILE A 102 3.06 16.35 17.80
C ILE A 102 2.86 15.60 19.12
N HIS A 103 3.55 14.49 19.34
CA HIS A 103 3.41 13.70 20.56
C HIS A 103 3.73 14.54 21.80
N GLN A 104 4.82 15.31 21.75
CA GLN A 104 5.20 16.18 22.87
C GLN A 104 4.21 17.34 23.08
N ALA A 105 3.69 17.92 22.01
CA ALA A 105 2.68 18.98 22.12
C ALA A 105 1.40 18.46 22.78
N VAL A 106 0.90 17.30 22.34
CA VAL A 106 -0.29 16.66 22.91
C VAL A 106 -0.07 16.29 24.38
N ARG A 107 1.09 15.72 24.74
CA ARG A 107 1.43 15.45 26.16
C ARG A 107 1.32 16.70 27.02
N ARG A 108 1.89 17.82 26.57
CA ARG A 108 1.85 19.09 27.30
C ARG A 108 0.43 19.66 27.41
N ALA A 109 -0.35 19.55 26.34
CA ALA A 109 -1.74 20.01 26.34
C ALA A 109 -2.60 19.18 27.31
N ARG A 110 -2.48 17.87 27.29
CA ARG A 110 -3.19 16.98 28.22
C ARG A 110 -2.80 17.22 29.68
N ALA A 111 -1.54 17.49 29.96
CA ALA A 111 -1.08 17.85 31.31
C ALA A 111 -1.70 19.15 31.83
N ARG A 112 -2.25 20.00 30.93
CA ARG A 112 -3.01 21.21 31.27
C ARG A 112 -4.52 20.97 31.29
N GLY A 113 -4.98 19.74 31.20
CA GLY A 113 -6.38 19.36 31.22
C GLY A 113 -7.14 19.53 29.90
N LEU A 114 -6.41 19.72 28.76
CA LEU A 114 -7.07 19.83 27.47
C LEU A 114 -7.41 18.44 26.91
N ASP A 115 -8.61 18.32 26.34
CA ASP A 115 -9.07 17.12 25.63
C ASP A 115 -8.53 17.14 24.21
N VAL A 116 -7.39 16.47 24.01
CA VAL A 116 -6.69 16.39 22.75
C VAL A 116 -6.05 15.02 22.57
N ALA A 117 -6.14 14.47 21.36
CA ALA A 117 -5.55 13.20 20.99
C ALA A 117 -4.47 13.36 19.92
N HIS A 118 -3.53 12.39 19.88
CA HIS A 118 -2.52 12.25 18.83
C HIS A 118 -2.83 11.02 17.99
N ILE A 119 -2.98 11.20 16.69
CA ILE A 119 -3.10 10.14 15.71
C ILE A 119 -1.92 10.26 14.75
N HIS A 120 -1.11 9.20 14.64
CA HIS A 120 0.02 9.17 13.72
C HIS A 120 -0.20 8.13 12.64
N ILE A 121 -0.37 8.58 11.39
CA ILE A 121 -0.62 7.72 10.25
C ILE A 121 0.69 7.07 9.81
N ARG A 122 0.79 5.75 9.99
CA ARG A 122 2.00 4.97 9.62
C ARG A 122 1.94 4.47 8.18
N HIS A 123 0.73 4.27 7.65
CA HIS A 123 0.47 3.78 6.29
C HIS A 123 -0.33 4.84 5.54
N ILE A 124 0.36 5.59 4.69
CA ILE A 124 -0.28 6.67 3.90
C ILE A 124 -0.97 6.10 2.66
N TRP A 125 -0.43 5.01 2.11
CA TRP A 125 -1.02 4.33 0.97
C TRP A 125 -0.67 2.83 0.97
N PRO A 126 -1.67 1.93 1.02
CA PRO A 126 -3.07 2.25 1.30
C PRO A 126 -3.24 2.74 2.74
N MET A 127 -4.24 3.59 2.96
CA MET A 127 -4.59 4.03 4.31
C MET A 127 -5.31 2.93 5.08
N PRO A 128 -5.20 2.91 6.44
CA PRO A 128 -5.98 2.01 7.29
C PRO A 128 -7.48 2.17 7.06
N ALA A 129 -8.20 1.06 6.94
CA ALA A 129 -9.63 1.06 6.61
C ALA A 129 -10.48 1.77 7.67
N ASN A 130 -10.08 1.71 8.93
CA ASN A 130 -10.79 2.33 10.06
C ASN A 130 -10.48 3.83 10.25
N LEU A 131 -9.50 4.41 9.51
CA LEU A 131 -9.05 5.79 9.73
C LEU A 131 -10.19 6.80 9.62
N GLY A 132 -11.03 6.68 8.58
CA GLY A 132 -12.16 7.59 8.38
C GLY A 132 -13.19 7.54 9.52
N ALA A 133 -13.46 6.35 10.05
CA ALA A 133 -14.37 6.18 11.20
C ALA A 133 -13.76 6.76 12.48
N LEU A 134 -12.48 6.53 12.72
CA LEU A 134 -11.74 7.07 13.86
C LEU A 134 -11.75 8.60 13.86
N LEU A 135 -11.47 9.23 12.73
CA LEU A 135 -11.43 10.69 12.62
C LEU A 135 -12.78 11.34 12.87
N LYS A 136 -13.90 10.71 12.51
CA LYS A 136 -15.27 11.19 12.80
C LYS A 136 -15.60 11.24 14.28
N GLY A 137 -14.83 10.60 15.14
CA GLY A 137 -14.98 10.65 16.59
C GLY A 137 -14.58 11.98 17.23
N TYR A 138 -13.98 12.92 16.48
CA TYR A 138 -13.49 14.18 17.00
C TYR A 138 -14.25 15.37 16.41
N GLU A 139 -14.49 16.39 17.25
CA GLU A 139 -15.15 17.63 16.82
C GLU A 139 -14.26 18.46 15.86
N ARG A 140 -12.95 18.41 16.07
CA ARG A 140 -11.95 19.13 15.26
C ARG A 140 -10.74 18.26 14.98
N ILE A 141 -10.19 18.44 13.79
CA ILE A 141 -8.95 17.79 13.37
C ILE A 141 -7.98 18.87 12.92
N VAL A 142 -6.75 18.78 13.41
CA VAL A 142 -5.64 19.64 12.98
C VAL A 142 -4.56 18.74 12.38
N VAL A 143 -4.12 19.09 11.18
CA VAL A 143 -3.03 18.42 10.46
C VAL A 143 -1.88 19.40 10.30
N PRO A 144 -0.86 19.37 11.18
CA PRO A 144 0.33 20.19 11.00
C PRO A 144 1.22 19.58 9.93
N GLU A 145 1.13 20.12 8.71
CA GLU A 145 1.93 19.71 7.57
C GLU A 145 2.97 20.79 7.24
N MET A 146 4.18 20.36 6.89
CA MET A 146 5.31 21.25 6.61
C MET A 146 5.60 21.37 5.12
N ASN A 147 4.95 20.56 4.28
CA ASN A 147 5.08 20.64 2.82
C ASN A 147 4.12 21.69 2.24
N THR A 148 4.57 22.35 1.21
CA THR A 148 3.76 23.29 0.44
C THR A 148 3.29 22.66 -0.88
#